data_e28b8e3a6f92f26c4349f97e32dae80a
#
_entry.id   e28b8e3a6f92f26c4349f97e32dae80a
#
_cell.length_a   1.000
_cell.length_b   1.000
_cell.length_c   1.000
_cell.angle_alpha   90.00
_cell.angle_beta   90.00
_cell.angle_gamma   90.00
#
_symmetry.space_group_name_H-M   'P 1'
#
loop_
_entity.id
_entity.type
_entity.pdbx_description
1 polymer ?
#
loop_
_entity_poly.entity_id
_entity_poly.type
_entity_poly.pdbx_seq_one_letter_code
_entity_poly.pdbx_strand_id
1 'polypeptide(L)'
;MTGAIVVAETGTGRLIYASRPLASWTPPRLFAALAEVGPACLLDSAQVHPRTGRYSILVSNPTAILSGKGQDLTWRYPHDGVERPVVGNPFRLLRDHLRRRRATAVPGLPPFQCGVVGLLGYELVRQLERLPATTVDDAGVPDLFLLSCDRCVVVDHLAGRVWAMARPAPLRQEAGGDGEARAWVAAVMERLAAGPRPTVERPFYITAPVTPHWNRTTYLTVVARVQRYIQAGDVFQVNLAQRFTAPVADGDDPWGLYLRLRAINPAPFAGFLRGDDFAVVSSSPERLVRVQGRVVESRPIAGTFRRPASAADLAATAAALRADPKERAEHLMLVDLIRNDLGRVCLYGTIAVDELLATEVYSHVVHLVSNVRGRLHPKQDVVDCLRACFPGGTITGVPKVRCMEILDELEPFYRGPYTGGLAYFSDTGAMDVNILIRSITVRAGRAFLHAGGGIVADSHPEREYHETLHKAAALVEALGEVSAATPGVVAVRNACHYD
;
A
#
# COMPACT_ATOMS: atom_id res chain seq x y z
N MET A 1 -3.59 -19.45 29.69
CA MET A 1 -2.78 -18.54 30.52
C MET A 1 -2.91 -17.14 29.90
N THR A 2 -3.38 -16.18 30.67
CA THR A 2 -3.40 -14.76 30.28
C THR A 2 -1.96 -14.32 30.04
N GLY A 3 -1.65 -13.81 28.85
CA GLY A 3 -0.31 -13.26 28.57
C GLY A 3 -0.02 -12.15 29.58
N ALA A 4 1.07 -12.29 30.33
CA ALA A 4 1.47 -11.29 31.30
C ALA A 4 1.71 -9.93 30.57
N ILE A 5 1.22 -8.85 31.17
CA ILE A 5 1.50 -7.50 30.68
C ILE A 5 2.94 -7.16 31.07
N VAL A 6 3.74 -6.83 30.08
CA VAL A 6 5.15 -6.46 30.21
C VAL A 6 5.31 -4.96 30.00
N VAL A 7 6.21 -4.36 30.74
CA VAL A 7 6.64 -2.95 30.58
C VAL A 7 8.11 -2.95 30.22
N ALA A 8 8.46 -2.32 29.12
CA ALA A 8 9.83 -2.13 28.68
C ALA A 8 10.18 -0.65 28.61
N GLU A 9 11.34 -0.28 29.12
CA GLU A 9 11.91 1.08 28.95
C GLU A 9 12.44 1.25 27.53
N THR A 10 12.17 2.39 26.89
CA THR A 10 12.48 2.64 25.47
C THR A 10 13.34 3.89 25.24
N GLY A 11 14.04 4.36 26.26
CA GLY A 11 14.89 5.57 26.19
C GLY A 11 14.12 6.89 26.18
N THR A 12 12.96 6.96 25.55
CA THR A 12 12.07 8.15 25.50
C THR A 12 10.72 7.90 26.17
N GLY A 13 10.58 6.86 26.98
CA GLY A 13 9.37 6.46 27.65
C GLY A 13 9.25 4.94 27.77
N ARG A 14 8.03 4.46 27.87
CA ARG A 14 7.76 3.04 28.10
C ARG A 14 6.94 2.45 26.95
N LEU A 15 7.13 1.17 26.69
CA LEU A 15 6.24 0.36 25.88
C LEU A 15 5.57 -0.69 26.78
N ILE A 16 4.25 -0.69 26.79
CA ILE A 16 3.44 -1.67 27.53
C ILE A 16 2.88 -2.64 26.50
N TYR A 17 3.10 -3.91 26.71
CA TYR A 17 2.67 -4.91 25.74
C TYR A 17 2.29 -6.25 26.36
N ALA A 18 1.49 -7.01 25.64
CA ALA A 18 1.19 -8.40 25.90
C ALA A 18 0.96 -9.14 24.58
N SER A 19 1.00 -10.46 24.62
CA SER A 19 0.70 -11.28 23.45
C SER A 19 -0.04 -12.55 23.79
N ARG A 20 -0.77 -13.06 22.79
CA ARG A 20 -1.48 -14.35 22.85
C ARG A 20 -1.26 -15.13 21.54
N PRO A 21 -1.47 -16.46 21.56
CA PRO A 21 -1.60 -17.23 20.34
C PRO A 21 -2.68 -16.64 19.42
N LEU A 22 -2.45 -16.65 18.11
CA LEU A 22 -3.40 -16.16 17.11
C LEU A 22 -4.71 -16.97 17.13
N ALA A 23 -4.64 -18.28 17.37
CA ALA A 23 -5.78 -19.19 17.43
C ALA A 23 -6.75 -19.02 16.25
N SER A 24 -8.05 -18.79 16.53
CA SER A 24 -9.10 -18.58 15.51
C SER A 24 -9.23 -17.12 15.00
N TRP A 25 -8.37 -16.23 15.47
CA TRP A 25 -8.36 -14.85 15.02
C TRP A 25 -7.70 -14.72 13.65
N THR A 26 -8.26 -13.84 12.83
CA THR A 26 -7.67 -13.39 11.55
C THR A 26 -7.56 -11.87 11.55
N PRO A 27 -6.68 -11.26 10.76
CA PRO A 27 -6.59 -9.80 10.71
C PRO A 27 -7.93 -9.10 10.45
N PRO A 28 -8.81 -9.57 9.54
CA PRO A 28 -10.15 -8.99 9.38
C PRO A 28 -11.03 -9.10 10.62
N ARG A 29 -11.02 -10.26 11.32
CA ARG A 29 -11.79 -10.42 12.57
C ARG A 29 -11.27 -9.53 13.68
N LEU A 30 -9.95 -9.35 13.75
CA LEU A 30 -9.33 -8.40 14.69
C LEU A 30 -9.74 -6.96 14.37
N PHE A 31 -9.72 -6.57 13.10
CA PHE A 31 -10.16 -5.25 12.68
C PHE A 31 -11.61 -5.00 13.03
N ALA A 32 -12.51 -5.90 12.67
CA ALA A 32 -13.93 -5.78 12.99
C ALA A 32 -14.24 -5.76 14.50
N ALA A 33 -13.38 -6.40 15.32
CA ALA A 33 -13.58 -6.47 16.76
C ALA A 33 -12.95 -5.34 17.56
N LEU A 34 -11.89 -4.71 17.04
CA LEU A 34 -11.03 -3.79 17.79
C LEU A 34 -10.92 -2.40 17.15
N ALA A 35 -11.24 -2.25 15.86
CA ALA A 35 -11.22 -0.93 15.23
C ALA A 35 -12.41 -0.11 15.71
N GLU A 36 -12.10 1.05 16.27
CA GLU A 36 -13.11 2.02 16.71
C GLU A 36 -13.72 2.76 15.51
N VAL A 37 -14.80 3.51 15.74
CA VAL A 37 -15.41 4.38 14.73
C VAL A 37 -14.43 5.50 14.37
N GLY A 38 -14.38 5.88 13.10
CA GLY A 38 -13.48 6.93 12.59
C GLY A 38 -12.26 6.35 11.87
N PRO A 39 -11.21 7.16 11.66
CA PRO A 39 -10.03 6.77 10.90
C PRO A 39 -9.31 5.57 11.49
N ALA A 40 -9.04 4.58 10.65
CA ALA A 40 -8.38 3.32 11.03
C ALA A 40 -7.63 2.73 9.82
N CYS A 41 -6.59 1.96 10.09
CA CYS A 41 -5.83 1.28 9.05
C CYS A 41 -5.53 -0.16 9.45
N LEU A 42 -5.72 -1.06 8.49
CA LEU A 42 -5.22 -2.43 8.52
C LEU A 42 -4.21 -2.59 7.39
N LEU A 43 -2.94 -2.78 7.73
CA LEU A 43 -1.94 -3.32 6.80
C LEU A 43 -1.98 -4.83 6.96
N ASP A 44 -2.35 -5.55 5.91
CA ASP A 44 -2.67 -6.97 5.99
C ASP A 44 -1.76 -7.83 5.11
N SER A 45 -1.19 -8.85 5.70
CA SER A 45 -0.54 -9.93 4.98
C SER A 45 -1.57 -11.01 4.64
N ALA A 46 -2.49 -10.69 3.70
CA ALA A 46 -3.56 -11.62 3.30
C ALA A 46 -3.00 -12.90 2.66
N GLN A 47 -1.83 -12.81 2.04
CA GLN A 47 -0.99 -13.93 1.62
C GLN A 47 0.26 -13.96 2.48
N VAL A 48 0.37 -14.97 3.35
CA VAL A 48 1.51 -15.12 4.24
C VAL A 48 2.73 -15.58 3.45
N HIS A 49 3.84 -14.84 3.62
CA HIS A 49 5.12 -15.19 3.02
C HIS A 49 6.27 -14.75 3.95
N PRO A 50 7.32 -15.57 4.15
CA PRO A 50 8.37 -15.30 5.14
C PRO A 50 9.09 -13.96 4.98
N ARG A 51 9.25 -13.47 3.73
CA ARG A 51 9.98 -12.23 3.44
C ARG A 51 9.07 -11.02 3.27
N THR A 52 7.86 -11.20 2.74
CA THR A 52 6.99 -10.10 2.33
C THR A 52 5.69 -10.01 3.12
N GLY A 53 5.14 -11.13 3.58
CA GLY A 53 3.82 -11.22 4.21
C GLY A 53 3.85 -11.81 5.62
N ARG A 54 4.73 -11.34 6.51
CA ARG A 54 4.84 -11.87 7.88
C ARG A 54 3.93 -11.19 8.88
N TYR A 55 3.73 -9.87 8.76
CA TYR A 55 3.03 -9.11 9.78
C TYR A 55 1.77 -8.46 9.23
N SER A 56 0.67 -8.52 10.00
CA SER A 56 -0.47 -7.62 9.81
C SER A 56 -0.54 -6.64 10.97
N ILE A 57 -0.81 -5.36 10.66
CA ILE A 57 -0.77 -4.26 11.62
C ILE A 57 -2.13 -3.58 11.60
N LEU A 58 -2.76 -3.46 12.77
CA LEU A 58 -4.02 -2.76 12.97
C LEU A 58 -3.80 -1.55 13.87
N VAL A 59 -4.25 -0.39 13.40
CA VAL A 59 -4.31 0.85 14.16
C VAL A 59 -5.69 1.50 14.01
N SER A 60 -6.19 2.05 15.09
CA SER A 60 -7.41 2.85 15.13
C SER A 60 -7.30 3.88 16.24
N ASN A 61 -8.22 4.81 16.32
CA ASN A 61 -8.24 5.84 17.35
C ASN A 61 -6.89 6.59 17.46
N PRO A 62 -6.44 7.24 16.37
CA PRO A 62 -5.16 7.93 16.34
C PRO A 62 -5.13 9.12 17.29
N THR A 63 -3.97 9.37 17.91
CA THR A 63 -3.74 10.54 18.77
C THR A 63 -3.57 11.84 17.98
N ALA A 64 -3.09 11.72 16.73
CA ALA A 64 -3.03 12.82 15.78
C ALA A 64 -3.16 12.31 14.34
N ILE A 65 -3.68 13.15 13.46
CA ILE A 65 -3.77 12.89 12.02
C ILE A 65 -3.11 14.05 11.30
N LEU A 66 -2.18 13.75 10.39
CA LEU A 66 -1.65 14.72 9.43
C LEU A 66 -2.27 14.42 8.08
N SER A 67 -3.02 15.37 7.52
CA SER A 67 -3.68 15.21 6.23
C SER A 67 -3.68 16.47 5.40
N GLY A 68 -3.77 16.34 4.09
CA GLY A 68 -3.94 17.47 3.17
C GLY A 68 -3.35 17.23 1.79
N LYS A 69 -3.19 18.32 1.03
CA LYS A 69 -2.69 18.32 -0.35
C LYS A 69 -1.51 19.26 -0.51
N GLY A 70 -0.53 18.83 -1.31
CA GLY A 70 0.65 19.63 -1.59
C GLY A 70 1.36 20.05 -0.30
N GLN A 71 1.39 21.37 -0.03
CA GLN A 71 1.94 21.95 1.19
C GLN A 71 0.88 22.43 2.18
N ASP A 72 -0.40 22.41 1.78
CA ASP A 72 -1.52 22.81 2.64
C ASP A 72 -2.00 21.58 3.42
N LEU A 73 -1.52 21.48 4.65
CA LEU A 73 -1.76 20.34 5.52
C LEU A 73 -2.45 20.77 6.80
N THR A 74 -3.05 19.81 7.48
CA THR A 74 -3.69 20.02 8.78
C THR A 74 -3.25 18.93 9.75
N TRP A 75 -2.78 19.33 10.92
CA TRP A 75 -2.71 18.47 12.09
C TRP A 75 -4.05 18.48 12.80
N ARG A 76 -4.65 17.33 12.96
CA ARG A 76 -5.88 17.14 13.71
C ARG A 76 -5.61 16.24 14.92
N TYR A 77 -6.14 16.63 16.07
CA TYR A 77 -6.01 15.90 17.33
C TYR A 77 -7.43 15.46 17.77
N PRO A 78 -7.87 14.24 17.39
CA PRO A 78 -9.26 13.81 17.57
C PRO A 78 -9.75 13.82 19.02
N HIS A 79 -8.86 13.49 19.97
CA HIS A 79 -9.21 13.47 21.40
C HIS A 79 -9.42 14.86 22.00
N ASP A 80 -8.78 15.87 21.44
CA ASP A 80 -8.86 17.26 21.93
C ASP A 80 -9.85 18.11 21.11
N GLY A 81 -10.36 17.56 19.98
CA GLY A 81 -11.18 18.30 19.03
C GLY A 81 -10.47 19.48 18.36
N VAL A 82 -9.12 19.46 18.34
CA VAL A 82 -8.28 20.56 17.84
C VAL A 82 -7.79 20.27 16.42
N GLU A 83 -7.93 21.28 15.56
CA GLU A 83 -7.33 21.28 14.23
C GLU A 83 -6.34 22.44 14.10
N ARG A 84 -5.18 22.17 13.52
CA ARG A 84 -4.10 23.15 13.31
C ARG A 84 -3.63 23.11 11.87
N PRO A 85 -4.07 24.05 11.03
CA PRO A 85 -3.51 24.19 9.68
C PRO A 85 -2.00 24.43 9.74
N VAL A 86 -1.28 23.84 8.82
CA VAL A 86 0.17 24.00 8.68
C VAL A 86 0.54 24.00 7.20
N VAL A 87 1.31 25.00 6.79
CA VAL A 87 1.88 25.07 5.45
C VAL A 87 3.33 24.60 5.51
N GLY A 88 3.68 23.61 4.70
CA GLY A 88 5.04 23.10 4.68
C GLY A 88 5.21 21.79 3.90
N ASN A 89 6.46 21.43 3.65
CA ASN A 89 6.75 20.18 2.94
C ASN A 89 6.34 18.97 3.78
N PRO A 90 5.48 18.06 3.26
CA PRO A 90 4.94 16.91 4.00
C PRO A 90 6.00 15.95 4.53
N PHE A 91 7.09 15.74 3.77
CA PHE A 91 8.20 14.89 4.21
C PHE A 91 8.95 15.50 5.41
N ARG A 92 9.09 16.83 5.45
CA ARG A 92 9.70 17.51 6.59
C ARG A 92 8.81 17.41 7.83
N LEU A 93 7.51 17.64 7.69
CA LEU A 93 6.56 17.54 8.80
C LEU A 93 6.50 16.12 9.36
N LEU A 94 6.47 15.11 8.49
CA LEU A 94 6.58 13.70 8.90
C LEU A 94 7.88 13.42 9.65
N ARG A 95 9.03 13.86 9.13
CA ARG A 95 10.33 13.69 9.77
C ARG A 95 10.38 14.30 11.16
N ASP A 96 9.91 15.54 11.30
CA ASP A 96 9.92 16.26 12.57
C ASP A 96 8.99 15.59 13.60
N HIS A 97 7.88 15.04 13.15
CA HIS A 97 6.98 14.24 14.00
C HIS A 97 7.63 12.93 14.46
N LEU A 98 8.23 12.16 13.55
CA LEU A 98 8.91 10.91 13.88
C LEU A 98 10.11 11.11 14.82
N ARG A 99 10.86 12.21 14.67
CA ARG A 99 11.98 12.53 15.57
C ARG A 99 11.52 12.77 17.00
N ARG A 100 10.38 13.44 17.20
CA ARG A 100 9.82 13.69 18.54
C ARG A 100 9.31 12.40 19.21
N ARG A 101 8.95 11.39 18.41
CA ARG A 101 8.41 10.12 18.90
C ARG A 101 9.47 9.03 19.02
N ARG A 102 10.70 9.30 18.61
CA ARG A 102 11.73 8.26 18.49
C ARG A 102 11.95 7.48 19.79
N ALA A 103 11.99 6.14 19.65
CA ALA A 103 12.16 5.20 20.75
C ALA A 103 13.16 4.11 20.40
N THR A 104 13.73 3.49 21.43
CA THR A 104 14.55 2.29 21.27
C THR A 104 13.66 1.08 21.04
N ALA A 105 14.02 0.24 20.06
CA ALA A 105 13.30 -0.98 19.78
C ALA A 105 13.44 -1.98 20.95
N VAL A 106 12.32 -2.57 21.34
CA VAL A 106 12.31 -3.70 22.29
C VAL A 106 12.60 -4.98 21.49
N PRO A 107 13.69 -5.71 21.80
CA PRO A 107 14.05 -6.92 21.08
C PRO A 107 12.96 -8.01 21.20
N GLY A 108 12.81 -8.81 20.14
CA GLY A 108 11.84 -9.91 20.11
C GLY A 108 10.41 -9.49 19.77
N LEU A 109 10.09 -8.21 19.74
CA LEU A 109 8.80 -7.70 19.27
C LEU A 109 8.77 -7.50 17.74
N PRO A 110 7.56 -7.41 17.14
CA PRO A 110 7.38 -7.02 15.75
C PRO A 110 8.08 -5.68 15.42
N PRO A 111 8.42 -5.41 14.15
CA PRO A 111 9.13 -4.19 13.77
C PRO A 111 8.32 -2.91 13.99
N PHE A 112 7.00 -2.96 13.93
CA PHE A 112 6.12 -1.85 14.27
C PHE A 112 5.77 -1.90 15.76
N GLN A 113 6.29 -0.93 16.52
CA GLN A 113 6.11 -0.78 17.98
C GLN A 113 5.51 0.60 18.27
N CYS A 114 4.28 0.85 17.77
CA CYS A 114 3.65 2.15 17.65
C CYS A 114 4.35 3.08 16.65
N GLY A 115 3.71 4.20 16.32
CA GLY A 115 4.24 5.15 15.34
C GLY A 115 3.17 5.72 14.42
N VAL A 116 3.48 5.81 13.14
CA VAL A 116 2.64 6.44 12.12
C VAL A 116 2.29 5.42 11.05
N VAL A 117 1.01 5.39 10.64
CA VAL A 117 0.51 4.50 9.56
C VAL A 117 -0.40 5.30 8.65
N GLY A 118 -0.38 5.06 7.34
CA GLY A 118 -1.36 5.69 6.45
C GLY A 118 -0.97 5.77 4.99
N LEU A 119 -1.63 6.69 4.29
CA LEU A 119 -1.55 6.91 2.85
C LEU A 119 -0.47 7.93 2.49
N LEU A 120 0.32 7.57 1.50
CA LEU A 120 1.20 8.42 0.71
C LEU A 120 0.67 8.40 -0.72
N GLY A 121 -0.03 9.44 -1.16
CA GLY A 121 -0.55 9.56 -2.52
C GLY A 121 0.56 9.84 -3.54
N TYR A 122 0.32 9.47 -4.79
CA TYR A 122 1.31 9.66 -5.88
C TYR A 122 1.71 11.13 -6.03
N GLU A 123 0.78 12.07 -5.84
CA GLU A 123 1.02 13.51 -6.02
C GLU A 123 2.03 14.10 -5.03
N LEU A 124 2.42 13.38 -3.98
CA LEU A 124 3.57 13.75 -3.15
C LEU A 124 4.87 13.89 -3.95
N VAL A 125 4.95 13.26 -5.13
CA VAL A 125 6.07 13.44 -6.06
C VAL A 125 6.29 14.90 -6.43
N ARG A 126 5.24 15.73 -6.48
CA ARG A 126 5.33 17.18 -6.77
C ARG A 126 6.05 17.96 -5.66
N GLN A 127 6.30 17.33 -4.52
CA GLN A 127 7.16 17.85 -3.44
C GLN A 127 8.62 17.41 -3.58
N LEU A 128 8.93 16.54 -4.54
CA LEU A 128 10.26 16.01 -4.84
C LEU A 128 10.79 16.49 -6.16
N GLU A 129 9.93 16.54 -7.19
CA GLU A 129 10.28 16.87 -8.56
C GLU A 129 9.32 17.96 -9.12
N ARG A 130 9.81 18.75 -10.08
CA ARG A 130 8.97 19.70 -10.81
C ARG A 130 8.31 18.98 -11.97
N LEU A 131 7.00 18.80 -11.90
CA LEU A 131 6.21 18.18 -12.97
C LEU A 131 5.28 19.22 -13.58
N PRO A 132 4.86 19.04 -14.86
CA PRO A 132 3.74 19.80 -15.43
C PRO A 132 2.51 19.65 -14.51
N ALA A 133 1.58 20.59 -14.57
CA ALA A 133 0.36 20.57 -13.77
C ALA A 133 -0.86 20.49 -14.70
N THR A 134 -0.88 19.46 -15.56
CA THR A 134 -1.90 19.29 -16.60
C THR A 134 -3.01 18.35 -16.20
N THR A 135 -2.78 17.51 -15.19
CA THR A 135 -3.75 16.55 -14.65
C THR A 135 -4.77 17.21 -13.73
N VAL A 136 -5.99 16.67 -13.68
CA VAL A 136 -7.11 17.20 -12.89
C VAL A 136 -7.35 16.32 -11.64
N ASP A 137 -7.49 16.96 -10.49
CA ASP A 137 -7.92 16.29 -9.25
C ASP A 137 -9.45 16.33 -9.12
N ASP A 138 -10.14 15.33 -9.65
CA ASP A 138 -11.59 15.19 -9.54
C ASP A 138 -12.05 14.22 -8.43
N ALA A 139 -11.13 13.44 -7.89
CA ALA A 139 -11.40 12.53 -6.77
C ALA A 139 -11.27 13.23 -5.41
N GLY A 140 -10.45 14.27 -5.32
CA GLY A 140 -10.29 15.09 -4.12
C GLY A 140 -9.63 14.38 -2.93
N VAL A 141 -9.09 13.16 -3.09
CA VAL A 141 -8.44 12.39 -2.01
C VAL A 141 -7.19 13.11 -1.52
N PRO A 142 -6.90 13.15 -0.21
CA PRO A 142 -5.67 13.76 0.28
C PRO A 142 -4.41 13.13 -0.33
N ASP A 143 -3.39 13.96 -0.61
CA ASP A 143 -2.07 13.47 -1.04
C ASP A 143 -1.34 12.77 0.12
N LEU A 144 -1.66 13.18 1.36
CA LEU A 144 -1.12 12.61 2.57
C LEU A 144 -2.26 12.41 3.59
N PHE A 145 -2.35 11.21 4.17
CA PHE A 145 -3.26 10.92 5.28
C PHE A 145 -2.60 9.95 6.25
N LEU A 146 -2.02 10.48 7.33
CA LEU A 146 -1.20 9.74 8.27
C LEU A 146 -1.81 9.74 9.66
N LEU A 147 -1.99 8.56 10.22
CA LEU A 147 -2.49 8.29 11.57
C LEU A 147 -1.31 8.11 12.52
N SER A 148 -1.15 9.01 13.48
CA SER A 148 -0.19 8.86 14.58
C SER A 148 -0.84 8.06 15.70
N CYS A 149 -0.27 6.90 16.04
CA CYS A 149 -0.88 5.93 16.94
C CYS A 149 0.05 5.55 18.08
N ASP A 150 -0.47 5.67 19.31
CA ASP A 150 0.19 5.24 20.53
C ASP A 150 -0.25 3.82 20.93
N ARG A 151 -1.16 3.22 20.19
CA ARG A 151 -1.70 1.88 20.40
C ARG A 151 -1.75 1.14 19.07
N CYS A 152 -1.37 -0.14 19.07
CA CYS A 152 -1.47 -0.99 17.90
C CYS A 152 -1.67 -2.46 18.26
N VAL A 153 -2.28 -3.20 17.35
CA VAL A 153 -2.33 -4.66 17.39
C VAL A 153 -1.55 -5.20 16.20
N VAL A 154 -0.63 -6.11 16.44
CA VAL A 154 0.20 -6.72 15.40
C VAL A 154 0.06 -8.23 15.43
N VAL A 155 -0.22 -8.82 14.27
CA VAL A 155 -0.20 -10.26 14.06
C VAL A 155 1.16 -10.65 13.49
N ASP A 156 1.86 -11.56 14.13
CA ASP A 156 3.00 -12.29 13.56
C ASP A 156 2.50 -13.64 13.05
N HIS A 157 2.28 -13.76 11.77
CA HIS A 157 1.73 -14.95 11.14
C HIS A 157 2.67 -16.16 11.26
N LEU A 158 4.00 -15.94 11.20
CA LEU A 158 4.96 -17.04 11.30
C LEU A 158 5.11 -17.55 12.75
N ALA A 159 5.02 -16.64 13.72
CA ALA A 159 5.05 -17.03 15.13
C ALA A 159 3.67 -17.47 15.64
N GLY A 160 2.60 -17.29 14.85
CA GLY A 160 1.22 -17.60 15.25
C GLY A 160 0.77 -16.79 16.48
N ARG A 161 1.13 -15.51 16.58
CA ARG A 161 0.88 -14.66 17.76
C ARG A 161 0.24 -13.33 17.40
N VAL A 162 -0.58 -12.85 18.32
CA VAL A 162 -1.13 -11.49 18.33
C VAL A 162 -0.48 -10.71 19.46
N TRP A 163 0.02 -9.51 19.13
CA TRP A 163 0.61 -8.58 20.07
C TRP A 163 -0.30 -7.36 20.21
N ALA A 164 -0.60 -6.95 21.44
CA ALA A 164 -1.14 -5.62 21.75
C ALA A 164 -0.03 -4.80 22.37
N MET A 165 0.22 -3.62 21.83
CA MET A 165 1.28 -2.72 22.27
C MET A 165 0.73 -1.31 22.43
N ALA A 166 1.07 -0.65 23.54
CA ALA A 166 0.68 0.71 23.84
C ALA A 166 1.83 1.51 24.43
N ARG A 167 1.97 2.76 24.01
CA ARG A 167 2.88 3.74 24.60
C ARG A 167 2.05 4.76 25.38
N PRO A 168 2.41 5.07 26.64
CA PRO A 168 1.87 6.22 27.34
C PRO A 168 2.11 7.47 26.51
N ALA A 169 1.11 8.35 26.38
CA ALA A 169 1.21 9.55 25.55
C ALA A 169 2.37 10.44 26.00
N PRO A 170 3.36 10.73 25.13
CA PRO A 170 4.56 11.47 25.51
C PRO A 170 4.30 12.92 25.94
N LEU A 171 3.13 13.46 25.59
CA LEU A 171 2.72 14.83 25.90
C LEU A 171 1.84 14.94 27.16
N ARG A 172 1.34 13.83 27.69
CA ARG A 172 0.61 13.77 28.95
C ARG A 172 1.49 13.11 30.02
N GLN A 173 2.48 13.84 30.50
CA GLN A 173 3.32 13.42 31.64
C GLN A 173 2.55 13.43 32.99
N GLU A 174 1.24 13.41 32.97
CA GLU A 174 0.46 13.20 34.16
C GLU A 174 0.56 11.75 34.63
N ALA A 175 0.59 11.55 35.93
CA ALA A 175 0.82 10.28 36.64
C ALA A 175 -0.14 9.12 36.31
N GLY A 176 -1.01 9.24 35.31
CA GLY A 176 -2.01 8.27 34.87
C GLY A 176 -1.75 7.56 33.54
N GLY A 177 -0.77 7.99 32.72
CA GLY A 177 -0.59 7.48 31.37
C GLY A 177 -0.25 6.00 31.26
N ASP A 178 0.53 5.45 32.19
CA ASP A 178 0.81 4.01 32.28
C ASP A 178 -0.44 3.20 32.61
N GLY A 179 -1.32 3.72 33.46
CA GLY A 179 -2.57 3.04 33.84
C GLY A 179 -3.50 2.86 32.64
N GLU A 180 -3.68 3.90 31.84
CA GLU A 180 -4.53 3.84 30.64
C GLU A 180 -3.97 2.90 29.58
N ALA A 181 -2.65 2.94 29.33
CA ALA A 181 -2.00 2.03 28.38
C ALA A 181 -2.11 0.55 28.85
N ARG A 182 -1.92 0.29 30.16
CA ARG A 182 -2.10 -1.05 30.74
C ARG A 182 -3.55 -1.53 30.62
N ALA A 183 -4.52 -0.67 30.94
CA ALA A 183 -5.93 -1.00 30.85
C ALA A 183 -6.33 -1.34 29.41
N TRP A 184 -5.83 -0.58 28.42
CA TRP A 184 -6.09 -0.87 27.02
C TRP A 184 -5.48 -2.22 26.59
N VAL A 185 -4.21 -2.51 26.94
CA VAL A 185 -3.57 -3.80 26.62
C VAL A 185 -4.35 -4.95 27.29
N ALA A 186 -4.78 -4.79 28.55
CA ALA A 186 -5.58 -5.78 29.26
C ALA A 186 -6.91 -6.05 28.55
N ALA A 187 -7.64 -4.99 28.17
CA ALA A 187 -8.92 -5.10 27.46
C ALA A 187 -8.77 -5.84 26.11
N VAL A 188 -7.71 -5.54 25.34
CA VAL A 188 -7.42 -6.29 24.11
C VAL A 188 -7.14 -7.75 24.41
N MET A 189 -6.34 -8.08 25.46
CA MET A 189 -6.06 -9.47 25.81
C MET A 189 -7.31 -10.23 26.28
N GLU A 190 -8.22 -9.60 27.01
CA GLU A 190 -9.52 -10.15 27.39
C GLU A 190 -10.40 -10.41 26.16
N ARG A 191 -10.45 -9.43 25.24
CA ARG A 191 -11.18 -9.58 23.99
C ARG A 191 -10.68 -10.74 23.15
N LEU A 192 -9.36 -10.91 23.07
CA LEU A 192 -8.74 -12.04 22.38
C LEU A 192 -9.05 -13.37 23.08
N ALA A 193 -9.14 -13.38 24.41
CA ALA A 193 -9.48 -14.57 25.18
C ALA A 193 -10.93 -15.03 24.97
N ALA A 194 -11.85 -14.07 24.80
CA ALA A 194 -13.27 -14.35 24.55
C ALA A 194 -13.54 -14.96 23.16
N GLY A 195 -12.55 -14.93 22.26
CA GLY A 195 -12.68 -15.41 20.88
C GLY A 195 -13.44 -14.46 19.95
N PRO A 196 -13.35 -14.69 18.63
CA PRO A 196 -14.04 -13.87 17.64
C PRO A 196 -15.55 -14.09 17.70
N ARG A 197 -16.30 -12.98 17.63
CA ARG A 197 -17.76 -13.03 17.47
C ARG A 197 -18.10 -13.06 15.96
N PRO A 198 -19.26 -13.61 15.59
CA PRO A 198 -19.78 -13.44 14.24
C PRO A 198 -19.85 -11.93 13.90
N THR A 199 -19.34 -11.56 12.75
CA THR A 199 -19.47 -10.18 12.23
C THR A 199 -20.55 -10.18 11.16
N VAL A 200 -21.44 -9.19 11.22
CA VAL A 200 -22.37 -8.95 10.13
C VAL A 200 -21.60 -8.18 9.06
N GLU A 201 -21.36 -8.82 7.94
CA GLU A 201 -20.78 -8.17 6.77
C GLU A 201 -21.85 -7.28 6.14
N ARG A 202 -21.55 -5.99 6.01
CA ARG A 202 -22.41 -5.09 5.23
C ARG A 202 -22.04 -5.26 3.77
N PRO A 203 -23.04 -5.42 2.90
CA PRO A 203 -22.78 -5.53 1.47
C PRO A 203 -22.26 -4.20 0.92
N PHE A 204 -21.54 -4.28 -0.19
CA PHE A 204 -21.09 -3.13 -0.97
C PHE A 204 -21.57 -3.31 -2.41
N TYR A 205 -22.21 -2.31 -2.99
CA TYR A 205 -22.81 -2.38 -4.31
C TYR A 205 -22.42 -1.17 -5.16
N ILE A 206 -22.27 -1.40 -6.45
CA ILE A 206 -22.25 -0.35 -7.47
C ILE A 206 -23.65 -0.14 -8.03
N THR A 207 -23.97 1.10 -8.42
CA THR A 207 -25.30 1.46 -8.95
C THR A 207 -25.32 1.55 -10.47
N ALA A 208 -24.16 1.51 -11.12
CA ALA A 208 -24.00 1.38 -12.55
C ALA A 208 -22.70 0.62 -12.90
N PRO A 209 -22.56 0.08 -14.11
CA PRO A 209 -21.36 -0.65 -14.52
C PRO A 209 -20.07 0.17 -14.39
N VAL A 210 -18.96 -0.53 -14.16
CA VAL A 210 -17.62 0.06 -14.18
C VAL A 210 -17.29 0.55 -15.58
N THR A 211 -16.86 1.80 -15.72
CA THR A 211 -16.55 2.42 -17.00
C THR A 211 -15.08 2.85 -17.07
N PRO A 212 -14.35 2.51 -18.15
CA PRO A 212 -13.01 3.05 -18.38
C PRO A 212 -13.11 4.51 -18.81
N HIS A 213 -12.12 5.31 -18.42
CA HIS A 213 -12.05 6.70 -18.86
C HIS A 213 -11.73 6.81 -20.35
N TRP A 214 -10.84 5.99 -20.87
CA TRP A 214 -10.55 5.91 -22.28
C TRP A 214 -11.30 4.73 -22.92
N ASN A 215 -11.90 4.99 -24.07
CA ASN A 215 -12.29 3.90 -24.96
C ASN A 215 -11.04 3.28 -25.61
N ARG A 216 -11.19 2.12 -26.23
CA ARG A 216 -10.08 1.40 -26.88
C ARG A 216 -9.30 2.28 -27.85
N THR A 217 -9.96 2.99 -28.77
CA THR A 217 -9.30 3.82 -29.78
C THR A 217 -8.43 4.91 -29.17
N THR A 218 -8.94 5.60 -28.14
CA THR A 218 -8.18 6.62 -27.40
C THR A 218 -6.96 6.02 -26.72
N TYR A 219 -7.11 4.87 -26.03
CA TYR A 219 -5.99 4.19 -25.38
C TYR A 219 -4.87 3.85 -26.38
N LEU A 220 -5.22 3.25 -27.54
CA LEU A 220 -4.26 2.93 -28.60
C LEU A 220 -3.51 4.18 -29.11
N THR A 221 -4.23 5.30 -29.25
CA THR A 221 -3.62 6.58 -29.66
C THR A 221 -2.62 7.09 -28.61
N VAL A 222 -2.94 6.95 -27.31
CA VAL A 222 -2.04 7.36 -26.23
C VAL A 222 -0.81 6.44 -26.18
N VAL A 223 -0.97 5.13 -26.34
CA VAL A 223 0.17 4.20 -26.45
C VAL A 223 1.08 4.59 -27.60
N ALA A 224 0.53 4.92 -28.78
CA ALA A 224 1.33 5.38 -29.92
C ALA A 224 2.07 6.70 -29.64
N ARG A 225 1.53 7.58 -28.76
CA ARG A 225 2.26 8.78 -28.31
C ARG A 225 3.45 8.41 -27.42
N VAL A 226 3.28 7.47 -26.50
CA VAL A 226 4.38 6.96 -25.66
C VAL A 226 5.48 6.35 -26.53
N GLN A 227 5.13 5.55 -27.53
CA GLN A 227 6.10 4.94 -28.44
C GLN A 227 6.90 5.99 -29.23
N ARG A 228 6.30 7.13 -29.58
CA ARG A 228 7.04 8.24 -30.21
C ARG A 228 8.08 8.86 -29.27
N TYR A 229 7.80 9.01 -27.96
CA TYR A 229 8.79 9.43 -26.98
C TYR A 229 9.94 8.45 -26.85
N ILE A 230 9.63 7.14 -26.89
CA ILE A 230 10.66 6.08 -26.87
C ILE A 230 11.52 6.14 -28.13
N GLN A 231 10.91 6.28 -29.31
CA GLN A 231 11.63 6.39 -30.60
C GLN A 231 12.48 7.67 -30.67
N ALA A 232 12.05 8.75 -30.05
CA ALA A 232 12.83 9.99 -29.95
C ALA A 232 14.01 9.89 -28.97
N GLY A 233 14.08 8.80 -28.18
CA GLY A 233 15.15 8.59 -27.20
C GLY A 233 14.93 9.29 -25.86
N ASP A 234 13.74 9.82 -25.61
CA ASP A 234 13.40 10.48 -24.35
C ASP A 234 13.37 9.50 -23.16
N VAL A 235 12.81 8.30 -23.40
CA VAL A 235 12.59 7.25 -22.38
C VAL A 235 12.77 5.85 -22.96
N PHE A 236 13.03 4.86 -22.10
CA PHE A 236 13.12 3.45 -22.49
C PHE A 236 11.79 2.72 -22.25
N GLN A 237 11.09 3.08 -21.18
CA GLN A 237 9.82 2.49 -20.75
C GLN A 237 8.99 3.54 -20.02
N VAL A 238 7.68 3.55 -20.26
CA VAL A 238 6.69 4.37 -19.52
C VAL A 238 5.59 3.46 -19.00
N ASN A 239 5.29 3.50 -17.71
CA ASN A 239 4.18 2.76 -17.13
C ASN A 239 2.88 3.56 -17.25
N LEU A 240 2.19 3.40 -18.38
CA LEU A 240 0.95 4.09 -18.71
C LEU A 240 -0.24 3.41 -18.02
N ALA A 241 -1.11 4.20 -17.38
CA ALA A 241 -2.31 3.69 -16.73
C ALA A 241 -3.58 4.34 -17.28
N GLN A 242 -4.68 3.57 -17.30
CA GLN A 242 -6.02 4.11 -17.45
C GLN A 242 -6.82 3.97 -16.17
N ARG A 243 -7.77 4.90 -15.97
CA ARG A 243 -8.66 4.90 -14.83
C ARG A 243 -10.02 4.30 -15.20
N PHE A 244 -10.61 3.57 -14.24
CA PHE A 244 -11.98 3.08 -14.30
C PHE A 244 -12.76 3.65 -13.13
N THR A 245 -14.05 3.89 -13.31
CA THR A 245 -14.93 4.44 -12.27
C THR A 245 -16.26 3.71 -12.24
N ALA A 246 -16.83 3.63 -11.05
CA ALA A 246 -18.22 3.17 -10.86
C ALA A 246 -18.90 4.02 -9.77
N PRO A 247 -20.18 4.36 -9.92
CA PRO A 247 -20.95 4.94 -8.83
C PRO A 247 -21.25 3.88 -7.78
N VAL A 248 -21.23 4.28 -6.52
CA VAL A 248 -21.43 3.42 -5.33
C VAL A 248 -22.74 3.81 -4.66
N ALA A 249 -23.46 2.83 -4.11
CA ALA A 249 -24.66 3.09 -3.37
C ALA A 249 -24.39 3.88 -2.08
N ASP A 250 -25.31 4.76 -1.70
CA ASP A 250 -25.20 5.54 -0.49
C ASP A 250 -25.26 4.64 0.75
N GLY A 251 -24.36 4.91 1.70
CA GLY A 251 -24.29 4.16 2.96
C GLY A 251 -23.61 2.82 2.91
N ASP A 252 -23.08 2.41 1.75
CA ASP A 252 -22.31 1.20 1.60
C ASP A 252 -20.99 1.28 2.40
N ASP A 253 -20.61 0.16 2.99
CA ASP A 253 -19.39 0.06 3.79
C ASP A 253 -18.22 -0.48 2.94
N PRO A 254 -17.17 0.34 2.66
CA PRO A 254 -16.00 -0.12 1.94
C PRO A 254 -15.26 -1.30 2.59
N TRP A 255 -15.55 -1.60 3.85
CA TRP A 255 -15.03 -2.78 4.52
C TRP A 255 -15.53 -4.08 3.87
N GLY A 256 -16.79 -4.16 3.47
CA GLY A 256 -17.34 -5.28 2.72
C GLY A 256 -16.62 -5.48 1.38
N LEU A 257 -16.31 -4.39 0.69
CA LEU A 257 -15.49 -4.43 -0.54
C LEU A 257 -14.08 -4.98 -0.27
N TYR A 258 -13.44 -4.56 0.85
CA TYR A 258 -12.14 -5.08 1.22
C TYR A 258 -12.16 -6.59 1.46
N LEU A 259 -13.15 -7.11 2.17
CA LEU A 259 -13.26 -8.54 2.44
C LEU A 259 -13.41 -9.35 1.15
N ARG A 260 -14.20 -8.88 0.19
CA ARG A 260 -14.35 -9.51 -1.14
C ARG A 260 -13.03 -9.48 -1.92
N LEU A 261 -12.40 -8.31 -2.04
CA LEU A 261 -11.13 -8.18 -2.78
C LEU A 261 -10.05 -9.07 -2.16
N ARG A 262 -9.97 -9.10 -0.84
CA ARG A 262 -9.05 -9.96 -0.08
C ARG A 262 -9.25 -11.45 -0.37
N ALA A 263 -10.49 -11.87 -0.56
CA ALA A 263 -10.82 -13.27 -0.88
C ALA A 263 -10.49 -13.61 -2.34
N ILE A 264 -10.80 -12.71 -3.29
CA ILE A 264 -10.56 -12.89 -4.72
C ILE A 264 -9.06 -12.87 -5.04
N ASN A 265 -8.34 -11.91 -4.47
CA ASN A 265 -6.92 -11.65 -4.78
C ASN A 265 -6.10 -11.43 -3.51
N PRO A 266 -5.86 -12.47 -2.69
CA PRO A 266 -5.02 -12.33 -1.49
C PRO A 266 -3.59 -11.92 -1.89
N ALA A 267 -3.01 -10.96 -1.15
CA ALA A 267 -1.70 -10.41 -1.44
C ALA A 267 -0.89 -10.13 -0.16
N PRO A 268 0.46 -10.11 -0.23
CA PRO A 268 1.31 -9.92 0.95
C PRO A 268 1.28 -8.50 1.52
N PHE A 269 0.90 -7.51 0.73
CA PHE A 269 0.78 -6.09 1.12
C PHE A 269 -0.65 -5.58 0.90
N ALA A 270 -1.65 -6.42 1.17
CA ALA A 270 -3.03 -6.00 1.21
C ALA A 270 -3.23 -4.95 2.31
N GLY A 271 -4.29 -4.17 2.22
CA GLY A 271 -4.59 -3.19 3.25
C GLY A 271 -5.92 -2.50 3.07
N PHE A 272 -6.41 -1.98 4.16
CA PHE A 272 -7.61 -1.19 4.24
C PHE A 272 -7.34 0.07 5.05
N LEU A 273 -7.55 1.23 4.45
CA LEU A 273 -7.51 2.51 5.14
C LEU A 273 -8.90 3.13 5.08
N ARG A 274 -9.46 3.39 6.25
CA ARG A 274 -10.66 4.21 6.42
C ARG A 274 -10.23 5.61 6.83
N GLY A 275 -10.45 6.59 5.93
CA GLY A 275 -10.32 8.01 6.21
C GLY A 275 -11.59 8.58 6.81
N ASP A 276 -11.79 9.89 6.69
CA ASP A 276 -13.00 10.57 7.17
C ASP A 276 -14.17 10.41 6.20
N ASP A 277 -13.90 10.69 4.92
CA ASP A 277 -14.87 10.68 3.81
C ASP A 277 -14.39 9.83 2.62
N PHE A 278 -13.32 9.03 2.82
CA PHE A 278 -12.78 8.14 1.80
C PHE A 278 -12.28 6.83 2.39
N ALA A 279 -12.14 5.83 1.55
CA ALA A 279 -11.45 4.60 1.90
C ALA A 279 -10.50 4.15 0.77
N VAL A 280 -9.41 3.49 1.16
CA VAL A 280 -8.51 2.79 0.24
C VAL A 280 -8.58 1.30 0.54
N VAL A 281 -8.97 0.54 -0.47
CA VAL A 281 -9.09 -0.93 -0.46
C VAL A 281 -8.00 -1.48 -1.35
N SER A 282 -7.05 -2.23 -0.81
CA SER A 282 -5.86 -2.64 -1.54
C SER A 282 -5.56 -4.13 -1.41
N SER A 283 -5.14 -4.73 -2.52
CA SER A 283 -4.59 -6.07 -2.62
C SER A 283 -3.23 -6.04 -3.33
N SER A 284 -2.35 -5.17 -2.84
CA SER A 284 -1.04 -4.94 -3.45
C SER A 284 -0.09 -6.13 -3.27
N PRO A 285 0.57 -6.59 -4.35
CA PRO A 285 1.59 -7.63 -4.26
C PRO A 285 2.99 -7.07 -3.97
N GLU A 286 3.22 -5.75 -4.10
CA GLU A 286 4.56 -5.21 -4.25
C GLU A 286 4.97 -4.26 -3.12
N ARG A 287 6.21 -4.42 -2.64
CA ARG A 287 6.88 -3.50 -1.71
C ARG A 287 7.62 -2.41 -2.48
N LEU A 288 7.42 -1.16 -2.09
CA LEU A 288 8.28 -0.07 -2.53
C LEU A 288 9.64 -0.15 -1.85
N VAL A 289 9.66 -0.03 -0.52
CA VAL A 289 10.90 -0.04 0.25
C VAL A 289 10.64 -0.37 1.73
N ARG A 290 11.56 -1.12 2.34
CA ARG A 290 11.59 -1.42 3.77
C ARG A 290 12.90 -0.95 4.38
N VAL A 291 12.82 -0.43 5.61
CA VAL A 291 13.97 -0.17 6.47
C VAL A 291 13.78 -0.89 7.80
N GLN A 292 14.74 -1.74 8.16
CA GLN A 292 14.75 -2.39 9.47
C GLN A 292 16.15 -2.31 10.06
N GLY A 293 16.28 -1.65 11.20
CA GLY A 293 17.59 -1.23 11.71
C GLY A 293 18.26 -0.26 10.73
N ARG A 294 19.37 -0.70 10.13
CA ARG A 294 20.07 0.07 9.08
C ARG A 294 20.01 -0.62 7.70
N VAL A 295 19.32 -1.74 7.59
CA VAL A 295 19.15 -2.46 6.33
C VAL A 295 17.98 -1.86 5.58
N VAL A 296 18.23 -1.45 4.34
CA VAL A 296 17.24 -1.01 3.36
C VAL A 296 17.04 -2.12 2.36
N GLU A 297 15.80 -2.42 2.00
CA GLU A 297 15.45 -3.45 1.01
C GLU A 297 14.33 -2.96 0.10
N SER A 298 14.43 -3.28 -1.17
CA SER A 298 13.37 -3.17 -2.17
C SER A 298 13.28 -4.46 -2.96
N ARG A 299 12.04 -4.88 -3.32
CA ARG A 299 11.82 -6.16 -3.98
C ARG A 299 10.95 -5.96 -5.23
N PRO A 300 11.57 -5.58 -6.37
CA PRO A 300 10.85 -5.41 -7.61
C PRO A 300 10.25 -6.72 -8.10
N ILE A 301 9.06 -6.59 -8.66
CA ILE A 301 8.35 -7.64 -9.38
C ILE A 301 8.25 -7.19 -10.84
N ALA A 302 8.78 -8.00 -11.76
CA ALA A 302 8.60 -7.81 -13.20
C ALA A 302 8.63 -9.16 -13.90
N GLY A 303 7.88 -9.29 -14.98
CA GLY A 303 7.64 -10.57 -15.60
C GLY A 303 6.54 -11.37 -14.90
N THR A 304 5.52 -11.73 -15.67
CA THR A 304 4.35 -12.41 -15.11
C THR A 304 3.82 -13.42 -16.11
N PHE A 305 3.84 -14.69 -15.71
CA PHE A 305 3.19 -15.76 -16.46
C PHE A 305 1.99 -16.29 -15.67
N ARG A 306 0.96 -16.75 -16.37
CA ARG A 306 -0.20 -17.39 -15.75
C ARG A 306 0.25 -18.66 -15.03
N ARG A 307 -0.22 -18.85 -13.80
CA ARG A 307 0.01 -20.08 -13.04
C ARG A 307 -0.75 -21.25 -13.67
N PRO A 308 -0.08 -22.32 -14.07
CA PRO A 308 -0.73 -23.52 -14.55
C PRO A 308 -1.36 -24.32 -13.39
N ALA A 309 -2.29 -25.19 -13.72
CA ALA A 309 -3.00 -26.01 -12.73
C ALA A 309 -2.11 -27.14 -12.15
N SER A 310 -1.21 -27.71 -12.95
CA SER A 310 -0.38 -28.82 -12.51
C SER A 310 0.97 -28.38 -11.92
N ALA A 311 1.50 -29.14 -10.96
CA ALA A 311 2.81 -28.88 -10.36
C ALA A 311 3.97 -29.07 -11.36
N ALA A 312 3.85 -30.02 -12.31
CA ALA A 312 4.85 -30.25 -13.34
C ALA A 312 4.94 -29.07 -14.30
N ASP A 313 3.80 -28.55 -14.77
CA ASP A 313 3.73 -27.38 -15.63
C ASP A 313 4.19 -26.11 -14.90
N LEU A 314 4.00 -26.06 -13.59
CA LEU A 314 4.46 -24.92 -12.77
C LEU A 314 5.99 -24.79 -12.81
N ALA A 315 6.72 -25.90 -12.67
CA ALA A 315 8.19 -25.90 -12.76
C ALA A 315 8.66 -25.49 -14.16
N ALA A 316 8.00 -25.99 -15.22
CA ALA A 316 8.26 -25.61 -16.60
C ALA A 316 7.97 -24.14 -16.87
N THR A 317 6.84 -23.63 -16.39
CA THR A 317 6.45 -22.20 -16.50
C THR A 317 7.46 -21.29 -15.80
N ALA A 318 7.90 -21.65 -14.60
CA ALA A 318 8.91 -20.90 -13.86
C ALA A 318 10.27 -20.91 -14.57
N ALA A 319 10.64 -22.02 -15.18
CA ALA A 319 11.87 -22.13 -15.98
C ALA A 319 11.78 -21.28 -17.25
N ALA A 320 10.65 -21.36 -17.98
CA ALA A 320 10.40 -20.56 -19.17
C ALA A 320 10.43 -19.06 -18.87
N LEU A 321 9.78 -18.60 -17.79
CA LEU A 321 9.79 -17.20 -17.36
C LEU A 321 11.22 -16.73 -17.07
N ARG A 322 12.03 -17.53 -16.38
CA ARG A 322 13.44 -17.18 -16.11
C ARG A 322 14.32 -17.16 -17.36
N ALA A 323 13.97 -17.93 -18.38
CA ALA A 323 14.72 -18.00 -19.63
C ALA A 323 14.30 -16.96 -20.66
N ASP A 324 13.10 -16.35 -20.50
CA ASP A 324 12.57 -15.37 -21.45
C ASP A 324 13.48 -14.14 -21.56
N PRO A 325 14.05 -13.83 -22.75
CA PRO A 325 15.00 -12.73 -22.91
C PRO A 325 14.38 -11.36 -22.65
N LYS A 326 13.10 -11.15 -23.02
CA LYS A 326 12.41 -9.88 -22.86
C LYS A 326 12.13 -9.62 -21.38
N GLU A 327 11.50 -10.57 -20.69
CA GLU A 327 11.17 -10.45 -19.26
C GLU A 327 12.45 -10.25 -18.42
N ARG A 328 13.53 -10.92 -18.76
CA ARG A 328 14.84 -10.74 -18.11
C ARG A 328 15.42 -9.35 -18.33
N ALA A 329 15.39 -8.83 -19.56
CA ALA A 329 15.94 -7.51 -19.89
C ALA A 329 15.17 -6.40 -19.15
N GLU A 330 13.85 -6.48 -19.18
CA GLU A 330 12.98 -5.55 -18.44
C GLU A 330 13.25 -5.63 -16.93
N HIS A 331 13.31 -6.82 -16.37
CA HIS A 331 13.56 -7.01 -14.96
C HIS A 331 14.93 -6.47 -14.52
N LEU A 332 15.98 -6.69 -15.29
CA LEU A 332 17.33 -6.19 -15.00
C LEU A 332 17.38 -4.65 -15.04
N MET A 333 16.64 -4.01 -15.97
CA MET A 333 16.51 -2.57 -16.03
C MET A 333 15.85 -2.01 -14.75
N LEU A 334 14.82 -2.66 -14.24
CA LEU A 334 14.17 -2.26 -12.99
C LEU A 334 15.04 -2.49 -11.76
N VAL A 335 15.80 -3.60 -11.73
CA VAL A 335 16.79 -3.85 -10.66
C VAL A 335 17.85 -2.75 -10.64
N ASP A 336 18.34 -2.31 -11.80
CA ASP A 336 19.36 -1.25 -11.88
C ASP A 336 18.78 0.11 -11.45
N LEU A 337 17.54 0.42 -11.81
CA LEU A 337 16.82 1.60 -11.34
C LEU A 337 16.72 1.63 -9.81
N ILE A 338 16.36 0.51 -9.18
CA ILE A 338 16.30 0.40 -7.73
C ILE A 338 17.68 0.52 -7.09
N ARG A 339 18.70 -0.08 -7.69
CA ARG A 339 20.09 0.11 -7.22
C ARG A 339 20.50 1.57 -7.22
N ASN A 340 20.08 2.33 -8.24
CA ASN A 340 20.30 3.77 -8.31
C ASN A 340 19.54 4.50 -7.18
N ASP A 341 18.25 4.22 -6.99
CA ASP A 341 17.45 4.83 -5.92
C ASP A 341 18.06 4.59 -4.53
N LEU A 342 18.44 3.35 -4.22
CA LEU A 342 19.10 3.01 -2.96
C LEU A 342 20.50 3.61 -2.87
N GLY A 343 21.21 3.79 -3.97
CA GLY A 343 22.54 4.42 -4.06
C GLY A 343 22.57 5.84 -3.53
N ARG A 344 21.46 6.55 -3.61
CA ARG A 344 21.31 7.94 -3.13
C ARG A 344 21.32 8.05 -1.60
N VAL A 345 21.04 6.97 -0.87
CA VAL A 345 20.85 6.99 0.59
C VAL A 345 21.65 5.93 1.35
N CYS A 346 22.17 4.93 0.68
CA CYS A 346 22.95 3.88 1.30
C CYS A 346 24.46 4.21 1.34
N LEU A 347 25.17 3.56 2.23
CA LEU A 347 26.63 3.59 2.26
C LEU A 347 27.19 3.04 0.96
N TYR A 348 28.18 3.73 0.41
CA TYR A 348 28.88 3.29 -0.80
C TYR A 348 29.44 1.88 -0.63
N GLY A 349 29.32 1.04 -1.68
CA GLY A 349 29.78 -0.33 -1.69
C GLY A 349 28.91 -1.33 -0.91
N THR A 350 27.79 -0.90 -0.32
CA THR A 350 26.90 -1.80 0.46
C THR A 350 25.69 -2.31 -0.32
N ILE A 351 25.44 -1.78 -1.53
CA ILE A 351 24.31 -2.22 -2.33
C ILE A 351 24.62 -3.56 -2.96
N ALA A 352 23.77 -4.52 -2.71
CA ALA A 352 23.86 -5.88 -3.23
C ALA A 352 22.50 -6.36 -3.74
N VAL A 353 22.54 -7.14 -4.80
CA VAL A 353 21.42 -7.95 -5.27
C VAL A 353 21.63 -9.35 -4.71
N ASP A 354 21.02 -9.67 -3.58
CA ASP A 354 21.24 -10.94 -2.88
C ASP A 354 20.29 -12.05 -3.35
N GLU A 355 19.31 -11.71 -4.16
CA GLU A 355 18.45 -12.63 -4.89
C GLU A 355 18.15 -12.02 -6.26
N LEU A 356 18.54 -12.69 -7.34
CA LEU A 356 18.37 -12.23 -8.71
C LEU A 356 17.55 -13.22 -9.51
N LEU A 357 16.48 -12.73 -10.21
CA LEU A 357 15.64 -13.52 -11.11
C LEU A 357 15.05 -14.78 -10.45
N ALA A 358 14.67 -14.67 -9.18
CA ALA A 358 13.92 -15.72 -8.50
C ALA A 358 12.47 -15.74 -8.97
N THR A 359 11.81 -16.89 -8.86
CA THR A 359 10.40 -17.02 -9.18
C THR A 359 9.56 -17.14 -7.91
N GLU A 360 8.51 -16.32 -7.79
CA GLU A 360 7.51 -16.43 -6.72
C GLU A 360 6.17 -16.85 -7.32
N VAL A 361 5.53 -17.84 -6.67
CA VAL A 361 4.25 -18.40 -7.10
C VAL A 361 3.14 -17.81 -6.25
N TYR A 362 2.18 -17.17 -6.91
CA TYR A 362 0.98 -16.62 -6.30
C TYR A 362 -0.26 -17.45 -6.72
N SER A 363 -1.45 -17.04 -6.27
CA SER A 363 -2.69 -17.79 -6.52
C SER A 363 -2.96 -18.03 -8.00
N HIS A 364 -2.71 -17.03 -8.86
CA HIS A 364 -3.05 -17.06 -10.29
C HIS A 364 -1.88 -16.84 -11.23
N VAL A 365 -0.72 -16.44 -10.70
CA VAL A 365 0.44 -16.02 -11.48
C VAL A 365 1.75 -16.53 -10.90
N VAL A 366 2.78 -16.59 -11.75
CA VAL A 366 4.19 -16.78 -11.39
C VAL A 366 4.90 -15.48 -11.75
N HIS A 367 5.60 -14.90 -10.80
CA HIS A 367 6.35 -13.65 -10.99
C HIS A 367 7.86 -13.89 -10.98
N LEU A 368 8.57 -13.06 -11.72
CA LEU A 368 10.01 -12.91 -11.61
C LEU A 368 10.30 -11.80 -10.59
N VAL A 369 11.12 -12.10 -9.61
CA VAL A 369 11.44 -11.17 -8.51
C VAL A 369 12.94 -11.11 -8.27
N SER A 370 13.41 -9.98 -7.77
CA SER A 370 14.77 -9.82 -7.24
C SER A 370 14.73 -9.09 -5.92
N ASN A 371 15.77 -9.23 -5.11
CA ASN A 371 15.92 -8.49 -3.88
C ASN A 371 17.15 -7.60 -3.94
N VAL A 372 16.96 -6.30 -3.79
CA VAL A 372 18.05 -5.31 -3.72
C VAL A 372 18.11 -4.78 -2.32
N ARG A 373 19.28 -4.85 -1.70
CA ARG A 373 19.49 -4.33 -0.34
C ARG A 373 20.71 -3.44 -0.24
N GLY A 374 20.72 -2.58 0.78
CA GLY A 374 21.84 -1.73 1.12
C GLY A 374 21.84 -1.38 2.59
N ARG A 375 22.88 -0.70 3.05
CA ARG A 375 22.99 -0.19 4.41
C ARG A 375 22.77 1.31 4.41
N LEU A 376 21.70 1.80 5.04
CA LEU A 376 21.35 3.21 5.14
C LEU A 376 22.51 4.02 5.74
N HIS A 377 22.89 5.12 5.10
CA HIS A 377 23.98 5.98 5.55
C HIS A 377 23.64 6.59 6.94
N PRO A 378 24.60 6.68 7.91
CA PRO A 378 24.33 7.18 9.26
C PRO A 378 23.66 8.55 9.34
N LYS A 379 23.90 9.43 8.37
CA LYS A 379 23.29 10.77 8.28
C LYS A 379 21.89 10.76 7.64
N GLN A 380 21.43 9.62 7.12
CA GLN A 380 20.12 9.48 6.47
C GLN A 380 19.14 8.78 7.40
N ASP A 381 17.87 9.13 7.29
CA ASP A 381 16.75 8.53 8.02
C ASP A 381 15.74 7.86 7.08
N VAL A 382 14.67 7.29 7.64
CA VAL A 382 13.61 6.58 6.87
C VAL A 382 12.89 7.51 5.89
N VAL A 383 12.79 8.81 6.19
CA VAL A 383 12.16 9.78 5.30
C VAL A 383 13.07 10.08 4.11
N ASP A 384 14.40 10.12 4.30
CA ASP A 384 15.34 10.25 3.18
C ASP A 384 15.26 9.01 2.27
N CYS A 385 15.16 7.82 2.87
CA CYS A 385 14.98 6.57 2.12
C CYS A 385 13.68 6.58 1.31
N LEU A 386 12.56 6.98 1.92
CA LEU A 386 11.30 7.15 1.22
C LEU A 386 11.44 8.11 0.04
N ARG A 387 11.99 9.31 0.24
CA ARG A 387 12.16 10.32 -0.81
C ARG A 387 13.04 9.86 -1.97
N ALA A 388 14.03 9.02 -1.71
CA ALA A 388 14.90 8.47 -2.75
C ALA A 388 14.19 7.44 -3.61
N CYS A 389 13.28 6.64 -3.04
CA CYS A 389 12.59 5.56 -3.74
C CYS A 389 11.24 5.98 -4.34
N PHE A 390 10.61 7.04 -3.80
CA PHE A 390 9.24 7.43 -4.18
C PHE A 390 9.21 8.37 -5.40
N PRO A 391 8.25 8.17 -6.32
CA PRO A 391 7.44 6.97 -6.50
C PRO A 391 8.27 5.81 -7.06
N GLY A 392 7.73 4.59 -6.99
CA GLY A 392 8.43 3.40 -7.47
C GLY A 392 8.76 3.45 -8.96
N GLY A 393 9.94 2.93 -9.33
CA GLY A 393 10.34 2.88 -10.74
C GLY A 393 9.51 1.92 -11.57
N THR A 394 9.06 0.82 -10.97
CA THR A 394 8.22 -0.21 -11.61
C THR A 394 6.86 0.31 -12.08
N ILE A 395 6.42 1.45 -11.53
CA ILE A 395 5.10 2.05 -11.81
C ILE A 395 5.20 3.43 -12.49
N THR A 396 6.39 3.90 -12.80
CA THR A 396 6.64 5.17 -13.51
C THR A 396 7.34 4.93 -14.85
N GLY A 397 8.55 4.40 -14.84
CA GLY A 397 9.35 4.10 -16.02
C GLY A 397 10.79 4.60 -15.91
N VAL A 398 11.52 4.57 -17.01
CA VAL A 398 12.96 4.84 -17.07
C VAL A 398 13.28 5.77 -18.25
N PRO A 399 13.97 6.90 -18.04
CA PRO A 399 14.36 7.56 -16.78
C PRO A 399 13.15 8.10 -16.00
N LYS A 400 13.17 7.96 -14.66
CA LYS A 400 12.00 8.18 -13.79
C LYS A 400 11.36 9.57 -13.97
N VAL A 401 12.14 10.67 -13.89
CA VAL A 401 11.60 12.04 -13.93
C VAL A 401 10.93 12.30 -15.28
N ARG A 402 11.61 11.95 -16.39
CA ARG A 402 11.05 12.16 -17.72
C ARG A 402 9.78 11.35 -17.95
N CYS A 403 9.72 10.13 -17.44
CA CYS A 403 8.48 9.34 -17.49
C CYS A 403 7.34 10.01 -16.73
N MET A 404 7.59 10.57 -15.54
CA MET A 404 6.58 11.29 -14.77
C MET A 404 6.07 12.55 -15.48
N GLU A 405 6.93 13.29 -16.18
CA GLU A 405 6.51 14.41 -17.03
C GLU A 405 5.57 13.95 -18.15
N ILE A 406 5.94 12.87 -18.85
CA ILE A 406 5.14 12.30 -19.94
C ILE A 406 3.79 11.76 -19.40
N LEU A 407 3.79 11.14 -18.23
CA LEU A 407 2.56 10.65 -17.60
C LEU A 407 1.63 11.81 -17.22
N ASP A 408 2.18 12.90 -16.67
CA ASP A 408 1.39 14.10 -16.34
C ASP A 408 0.79 14.76 -17.59
N GLU A 409 1.47 14.68 -18.74
CA GLU A 409 0.96 15.16 -20.03
C GLU A 409 -0.14 14.28 -20.62
N LEU A 410 -0.03 12.95 -20.45
CA LEU A 410 -0.87 11.98 -21.14
C LEU A 410 -2.07 11.51 -20.32
N GLU A 411 -1.91 11.30 -19.02
CA GLU A 411 -2.99 10.90 -18.12
C GLU A 411 -3.79 12.14 -17.70
N PRO A 412 -5.14 12.15 -17.85
CA PRO A 412 -5.91 13.37 -17.64
C PRO A 412 -6.22 13.67 -16.18
N PHE A 413 -6.07 12.67 -15.29
CA PHE A 413 -6.44 12.79 -13.88
C PHE A 413 -5.27 12.47 -12.95
N TYR A 414 -5.34 13.00 -11.74
CA TYR A 414 -4.47 12.59 -10.65
C TYR A 414 -4.55 11.08 -10.45
N ARG A 415 -3.40 10.46 -10.20
CA ARG A 415 -3.34 9.05 -9.78
C ARG A 415 -3.85 8.85 -8.37
N GLY A 416 -3.75 9.87 -7.51
CA GLY A 416 -4.18 9.85 -6.11
C GLY A 416 -3.50 8.74 -5.32
N PRO A 417 -4.24 7.83 -4.66
CA PRO A 417 -3.66 6.69 -4.00
C PRO A 417 -2.96 5.70 -4.92
N TYR A 418 -3.42 5.55 -6.17
CA TYR A 418 -2.81 4.64 -7.14
C TYR A 418 -1.34 5.01 -7.38
N THR A 419 -0.45 4.01 -7.33
CA THR A 419 1.01 4.14 -7.43
C THR A 419 1.68 4.97 -6.33
N GLY A 420 0.90 5.42 -5.36
CA GLY A 420 1.39 5.85 -4.05
C GLY A 420 1.70 4.65 -3.14
N GLY A 421 1.52 4.78 -1.84
CA GLY A 421 1.77 3.69 -0.89
C GLY A 421 0.92 3.75 0.38
N LEU A 422 0.60 2.58 0.94
CA LEU A 422 0.28 2.45 2.35
C LEU A 422 1.57 2.14 3.10
N ALA A 423 1.80 2.87 4.16
CA ALA A 423 3.07 2.85 4.87
C ALA A 423 2.89 2.69 6.38
N TYR A 424 3.87 2.09 7.04
CA TYR A 424 4.10 2.35 8.44
C TYR A 424 5.49 2.94 8.68
N PHE A 425 5.59 3.80 9.69
CA PHE A 425 6.81 4.37 10.25
C PHE A 425 6.78 4.11 11.75
N SER A 426 7.58 3.14 12.20
CA SER A 426 7.67 2.82 13.63
C SER A 426 8.45 3.89 14.37
N ASP A 427 8.07 4.19 15.60
CA ASP A 427 8.82 5.03 16.53
C ASP A 427 10.26 4.50 16.74
N THR A 428 10.50 3.22 16.48
CA THR A 428 11.83 2.58 16.54
C THR A 428 12.71 2.86 15.32
N GLY A 429 12.18 3.54 14.30
CA GLY A 429 12.87 3.83 13.04
C GLY A 429 12.80 2.70 12.01
N ALA A 430 11.94 1.71 12.19
CA ALA A 430 11.56 0.78 11.12
C ALA A 430 10.49 1.42 10.21
N MET A 431 10.51 1.05 8.94
CA MET A 431 9.55 1.51 7.93
C MET A 431 9.28 0.36 6.94
N ASP A 432 8.06 0.23 6.49
CA ASP A 432 7.69 -0.57 5.31
C ASP A 432 6.61 0.16 4.51
N VAL A 433 6.79 0.25 3.21
CA VAL A 433 5.90 0.96 2.28
C VAL A 433 5.62 0.04 1.11
N ASN A 434 4.36 -0.19 0.81
CA ASN A 434 3.95 -0.89 -0.41
C ASN A 434 3.81 0.08 -1.59
N ILE A 435 3.59 -0.45 -2.78
CA ILE A 435 3.13 0.29 -3.95
C ILE A 435 1.62 0.04 -4.08
N LEU A 436 0.81 1.08 -4.05
CA LEU A 436 -0.65 0.96 -4.20
C LEU A 436 -1.03 0.68 -5.66
N ILE A 437 -0.95 -0.58 -6.04
CA ILE A 437 -1.53 -1.17 -7.25
C ILE A 437 -2.58 -2.21 -6.84
N ARG A 438 -3.43 -2.64 -7.76
CA ARG A 438 -4.54 -3.55 -7.43
C ARG A 438 -5.40 -2.98 -6.29
N SER A 439 -5.73 -1.70 -6.39
CA SER A 439 -6.39 -0.96 -5.31
C SER A 439 -7.60 -0.19 -5.84
N ILE A 440 -8.59 -0.03 -4.97
CA ILE A 440 -9.81 0.74 -5.22
C ILE A 440 -9.87 1.86 -4.19
N THR A 441 -10.14 3.07 -4.63
CA THR A 441 -10.42 4.20 -3.76
C THR A 441 -11.90 4.50 -3.81
N VAL A 442 -12.56 4.62 -2.67
CA VAL A 442 -13.98 4.97 -2.56
C VAL A 442 -14.08 6.35 -1.93
N ARG A 443 -14.75 7.27 -2.59
CA ARG A 443 -15.04 8.62 -2.10
C ARG A 443 -16.23 9.25 -2.82
N ALA A 444 -17.01 10.05 -2.11
CA ALA A 444 -18.11 10.86 -2.65
C ALA A 444 -19.05 10.05 -3.56
N GLY A 445 -19.47 8.85 -3.12
CA GLY A 445 -20.38 7.99 -3.90
C GLY A 445 -19.77 7.38 -5.15
N ARG A 446 -18.43 7.34 -5.27
CA ARG A 446 -17.72 6.79 -6.44
C ARG A 446 -16.57 5.87 -6.02
N ALA A 447 -16.38 4.80 -6.78
CA ALA A 447 -15.20 3.96 -6.73
C ALA A 447 -14.27 4.31 -7.90
N PHE A 448 -12.98 4.48 -7.61
CA PHE A 448 -11.92 4.75 -8.58
C PHE A 448 -10.89 3.63 -8.53
N LEU A 449 -10.53 3.10 -9.67
CA LEU A 449 -9.45 2.14 -9.79
C LEU A 449 -8.62 2.41 -11.05
N HIS A 450 -7.35 2.05 -11.00
CA HIS A 450 -6.44 2.23 -12.13
C HIS A 450 -5.77 0.90 -12.46
N ALA A 451 -5.47 0.72 -13.74
CA ALA A 451 -4.64 -0.36 -14.22
C ALA A 451 -3.75 0.13 -15.35
N GLY A 452 -2.48 -0.27 -15.32
CA GLY A 452 -1.48 0.16 -16.28
C GLY A 452 -0.45 -0.92 -16.57
N GLY A 453 0.38 -0.65 -17.57
CA GLY A 453 1.46 -1.51 -18.01
C GLY A 453 2.68 -0.72 -18.50
N GLY A 454 3.83 -1.37 -18.54
CA GLY A 454 5.07 -0.81 -19.05
C GLY A 454 5.09 -0.81 -20.57
N ILE A 455 4.96 0.35 -21.19
CA ILE A 455 5.05 0.50 -22.65
C ILE A 455 6.53 0.62 -23.02
N VAL A 456 6.98 -0.25 -23.91
CA VAL A 456 8.32 -0.29 -24.47
C VAL A 456 8.28 -0.19 -26.01
N ALA A 457 9.42 -0.14 -26.67
CA ALA A 457 9.52 0.08 -28.12
C ALA A 457 8.77 -0.98 -28.96
N ASP A 458 8.80 -2.23 -28.53
CA ASP A 458 8.16 -3.38 -29.17
C ASP A 458 6.77 -3.72 -28.60
N SER A 459 6.21 -2.88 -27.74
CA SER A 459 4.86 -3.04 -27.23
C SER A 459 3.82 -3.00 -28.35
N HIS A 460 2.87 -3.94 -28.28
CA HIS A 460 1.76 -3.97 -29.23
C HIS A 460 0.53 -3.29 -28.59
N PRO A 461 0.04 -2.15 -29.10
CA PRO A 461 -0.99 -1.34 -28.45
C PRO A 461 -2.23 -2.11 -28.01
N GLU A 462 -2.71 -3.07 -28.85
CA GLU A 462 -3.85 -3.93 -28.51
C GLU A 462 -3.58 -4.84 -27.31
N ARG A 463 -2.40 -5.43 -27.25
CA ARG A 463 -2.03 -6.30 -26.12
C ARG A 463 -1.94 -5.49 -24.83
N GLU A 464 -1.38 -4.29 -24.90
CA GLU A 464 -1.30 -3.39 -23.75
C GLU A 464 -2.70 -2.97 -23.25
N TYR A 465 -3.63 -2.69 -24.18
CA TYR A 465 -5.02 -2.41 -23.81
C TYR A 465 -5.66 -3.60 -23.06
N HIS A 466 -5.56 -4.79 -23.62
CA HIS A 466 -6.09 -6.01 -22.96
C HIS A 466 -5.41 -6.30 -21.64
N GLU A 467 -4.11 -6.01 -21.51
CA GLU A 467 -3.38 -6.16 -20.25
C GLU A 467 -3.96 -5.26 -19.15
N THR A 468 -4.34 -4.02 -19.45
CA THR A 468 -4.99 -3.15 -18.46
C THR A 468 -6.34 -3.71 -18.01
N LEU A 469 -7.14 -4.28 -18.91
CA LEU A 469 -8.42 -4.92 -18.57
C LEU A 469 -8.19 -6.15 -17.69
N HIS A 470 -7.24 -7.01 -18.01
CA HIS A 470 -6.89 -8.17 -17.19
C HIS A 470 -6.40 -7.75 -15.79
N LYS A 471 -5.59 -6.69 -15.69
CA LYS A 471 -5.13 -6.15 -14.40
C LYS A 471 -6.26 -5.53 -13.59
N ALA A 472 -7.30 -5.01 -14.21
CA ALA A 472 -8.48 -4.49 -13.55
C ALA A 472 -9.48 -5.59 -13.14
N ALA A 473 -9.45 -6.76 -13.76
CA ALA A 473 -10.50 -7.78 -13.65
C ALA A 473 -10.86 -8.15 -12.20
N ALA A 474 -9.88 -8.47 -11.36
CA ALA A 474 -10.14 -8.81 -9.95
C ALA A 474 -10.74 -7.64 -9.15
N LEU A 475 -10.41 -6.39 -9.50
CA LEU A 475 -10.98 -5.19 -8.86
C LEU A 475 -12.44 -4.99 -9.30
N VAL A 476 -12.73 -5.19 -10.59
CA VAL A 476 -14.08 -5.13 -11.14
C VAL A 476 -14.95 -6.24 -10.54
N GLU A 477 -14.42 -7.47 -10.44
CA GLU A 477 -15.09 -8.60 -9.78
C GLU A 477 -15.40 -8.28 -8.31
N ALA A 478 -14.47 -7.67 -7.59
CA ALA A 478 -14.68 -7.29 -6.20
C ALA A 478 -15.75 -6.21 -6.02
N LEU A 479 -15.90 -5.27 -6.96
CA LEU A 479 -17.00 -4.30 -6.95
C LEU A 479 -18.36 -4.96 -7.09
N GLY A 480 -18.44 -6.13 -7.75
CA GLY A 480 -19.64 -6.93 -7.87
C GLY A 480 -20.57 -6.49 -8.99
N GLU A 481 -21.77 -7.06 -9.02
CA GLU A 481 -22.81 -6.72 -9.99
C GLU A 481 -23.56 -5.44 -9.55
N VAL A 482 -24.18 -4.78 -10.53
CA VAL A 482 -25.05 -3.61 -10.30
C VAL A 482 -26.24 -4.02 -9.42
N SER A 483 -26.51 -3.25 -8.38
CA SER A 483 -27.64 -3.50 -7.49
C SER A 483 -28.98 -3.50 -8.25
N ALA A 484 -29.77 -4.55 -8.11
CA ALA A 484 -31.10 -4.65 -8.68
C ALA A 484 -32.12 -3.66 -8.05
N ALA A 485 -31.73 -2.93 -7.02
CA ALA A 485 -32.58 -1.94 -6.36
C ALA A 485 -32.72 -0.61 -7.13
N THR A 486 -32.02 -0.43 -8.25
CA THR A 486 -32.15 0.76 -9.10
C THR A 486 -33.29 0.54 -10.10
N PRO A 487 -34.42 1.27 -10.03
CA PRO A 487 -35.52 1.11 -10.98
C PRO A 487 -35.03 1.42 -12.40
N GLY A 488 -35.11 0.46 -13.31
CA GLY A 488 -34.87 0.64 -14.74
C GLY A 488 -33.60 0.03 -15.32
N VAL A 489 -32.75 -0.63 -14.50
CA VAL A 489 -31.57 -1.33 -15.01
C VAL A 489 -31.83 -2.83 -15.06
N VAL A 490 -31.99 -3.36 -16.28
CA VAL A 490 -31.92 -4.80 -16.52
C VAL A 490 -30.49 -5.26 -16.27
N ALA A 491 -30.32 -6.26 -15.41
CA ALA A 491 -28.99 -6.83 -15.11
C ALA A 491 -28.33 -7.31 -16.41
N VAL A 492 -27.41 -6.54 -16.93
CA VAL A 492 -26.52 -6.99 -18.00
C VAL A 492 -25.46 -7.86 -17.34
N ARG A 493 -25.58 -9.17 -17.49
CA ARG A 493 -24.50 -10.11 -17.16
C ARG A 493 -23.24 -9.63 -17.88
N ASN A 494 -22.22 -9.28 -17.13
CA ASN A 494 -20.91 -8.94 -17.68
C ASN A 494 -20.38 -10.16 -18.45
N ALA A 495 -20.66 -10.21 -19.75
CA ALA A 495 -20.09 -11.18 -20.65
C ALA A 495 -18.63 -10.78 -20.94
N CYS A 496 -17.74 -10.99 -19.97
CA CYS A 496 -16.32 -11.12 -20.25
C CYS A 496 -16.02 -12.55 -20.72
N HIS A 497 -16.67 -12.97 -21.79
CA HIS A 497 -16.19 -14.07 -22.60
C HIS A 497 -15.34 -13.46 -23.71
N TYR A 498 -14.05 -13.56 -23.56
CA TYR A 498 -13.10 -13.28 -24.60
C TYR A 498 -12.68 -14.63 -25.20
N ASP A 499 -13.08 -14.86 -26.45
CA ASP A 499 -12.49 -15.86 -27.34
C ASP A 499 -11.05 -15.45 -27.70
#